data_6ee51fe146778b32d4b937c6a1101a0c
#
_entry.id   6ee51fe146778b32d4b937c6a1101a0c
#
_cell.length_a   1.000
_cell.length_b   1.000
_cell.length_c   1.000
_cell.angle_alpha   90.00
_cell.angle_beta   90.00
_cell.angle_gamma   90.00
#
_symmetry.space_group_name_H-M   'P 1'
#
loop_
_entity.id
_entity.type
_entity.pdbx_description
1 polymer ?
#
loop_
_entity_poly.entity_id
_entity_poly.type
_entity_poly.pdbx_seq_one_letter_code
_entity_poly.pdbx_strand_id
1 'polypeptide(L)'
;MVDKNIKIKNNIFDFATKELSQDALLCWLINGINYEENKELYDKAKIFLNHILKEYDKKLEIDVYSVKIYRQYYHVDIFVLLENKYNKNNIGIIIEDKKLTSEHDNQIQTYKEKIQQIKNFKEIKLITVYYKPFEELYELQKDVIKIDREYMLKNIFNSCIDNQIYTDYKEYLEEIEFLYKHIESVSISEWSNKKECFYMIAKKYNHSKKRNKMEDMTVTQVRGSTFIDWYRKNNISNSLKSKFDEIYLSLNANYDSYEIRVRGKTGIKYNNSVRDDIETRLKEICKENNLNTSNFRHKSAKSGSNIFLAKIELCPEIKYKELIEIIEKIEKVVDIIVGE
;
A
#
# COMPACT_ATOMS: atom_id res chain seq x y z
N MET A 1 15.19 -14.31 22.19
CA MET A 1 13.97 -15.15 22.29
C MET A 1 12.84 -14.23 22.68
N VAL A 2 12.02 -13.82 21.74
CA VAL A 2 10.78 -13.09 22.03
C VAL A 2 9.80 -14.15 22.52
N ASP A 3 9.29 -13.96 23.72
CA ASP A 3 8.44 -14.88 24.45
C ASP A 3 7.22 -15.27 23.61
N LYS A 4 7.13 -16.55 23.21
CA LYS A 4 6.05 -17.10 22.39
C LYS A 4 4.72 -17.30 23.14
N ASN A 5 4.49 -16.54 24.17
CA ASN A 5 3.17 -16.44 24.80
C ASN A 5 2.32 -15.37 24.08
N ILE A 6 2.16 -15.51 22.76
CA ILE A 6 1.11 -14.77 22.06
C ILE A 6 -0.20 -15.38 22.55
N LYS A 7 -0.81 -14.74 23.54
CA LYS A 7 -2.21 -14.97 23.88
C LYS A 7 -2.98 -14.76 22.57
N ILE A 8 -3.54 -15.81 22.01
CA ILE A 8 -4.42 -15.71 20.84
C ILE A 8 -5.59 -14.86 21.32
N LYS A 9 -5.56 -13.57 21.01
CA LYS A 9 -6.68 -12.68 21.25
C LYS A 9 -7.74 -13.03 20.22
N ASN A 10 -8.99 -13.12 20.64
CA ASN A 10 -10.10 -13.34 19.74
C ASN A 10 -10.52 -11.98 19.15
N ASN A 11 -9.70 -11.41 18.26
CA ASN A 11 -9.96 -10.15 17.59
C ASN A 11 -10.64 -10.42 16.24
N ILE A 12 -11.81 -9.81 16.02
CA ILE A 12 -12.58 -10.03 14.79
C ILE A 12 -11.82 -9.57 13.54
N PHE A 13 -10.93 -8.58 13.64
CA PHE A 13 -10.20 -8.04 12.50
C PHE A 13 -9.04 -8.94 12.03
N ASP A 14 -8.63 -9.94 12.81
CA ASP A 14 -7.73 -11.01 12.38
C ASP A 14 -8.38 -11.88 11.30
N PHE A 15 -9.70 -12.03 11.36
CA PHE A 15 -10.50 -12.83 10.43
C PHE A 15 -11.18 -11.97 9.34
N ALA A 16 -11.50 -10.72 9.66
CA ALA A 16 -12.16 -9.76 8.78
C ALA A 16 -11.13 -9.07 7.85
N THR A 17 -10.53 -9.84 6.94
CA THR A 17 -9.35 -9.41 6.15
C THR A 17 -9.68 -8.59 4.92
N LYS A 18 -10.96 -8.42 4.57
CA LYS A 18 -11.40 -7.69 3.36
C LYS A 18 -11.70 -6.21 3.66
N GLU A 19 -11.54 -5.35 2.65
CA GLU A 19 -11.92 -3.92 2.70
C GLU A 19 -13.36 -3.72 3.17
N LEU A 20 -14.31 -4.56 2.74
CA LEU A 20 -15.71 -4.50 3.19
C LEU A 20 -15.92 -4.55 4.72
N SER A 21 -14.99 -5.15 5.47
CA SER A 21 -15.06 -5.17 6.94
C SER A 21 -14.63 -3.83 7.52
N GLN A 22 -13.68 -3.18 6.88
CA GLN A 22 -13.20 -1.85 7.22
C GLN A 22 -14.26 -0.79 6.89
N ASP A 23 -14.93 -0.90 5.73
CA ASP A 23 -16.12 -0.09 5.40
C ASP A 23 -17.19 -0.18 6.50
N ALA A 24 -17.48 -1.40 6.95
CA ALA A 24 -18.52 -1.61 7.98
C ALA A 24 -18.14 -0.94 9.30
N LEU A 25 -16.86 -0.99 9.68
CA LEU A 25 -16.35 -0.30 10.86
C LEU A 25 -16.48 1.21 10.72
N LEU A 26 -16.05 1.78 9.58
CA LEU A 26 -16.13 3.23 9.35
C LEU A 26 -17.60 3.69 9.36
N CYS A 27 -18.50 2.94 8.71
CA CYS A 27 -19.94 3.24 8.77
C CYS A 27 -20.46 3.19 10.22
N TRP A 28 -20.08 2.18 11.00
CA TRP A 28 -20.45 2.06 12.40
C TRP A 28 -19.92 3.23 13.26
N LEU A 29 -18.65 3.60 13.09
CA LEU A 29 -18.04 4.73 13.78
C LEU A 29 -18.80 6.03 13.46
N ILE A 30 -18.99 6.33 12.16
CA ILE A 30 -19.68 7.55 11.71
C ILE A 30 -21.13 7.58 12.19
N ASN A 31 -21.81 6.43 12.18
CA ASN A 31 -23.18 6.31 12.62
C ASN A 31 -23.36 6.57 14.12
N GLY A 32 -22.28 6.49 14.91
CA GLY A 32 -22.28 6.89 16.33
C GLY A 32 -22.81 8.31 16.57
N ILE A 33 -22.69 9.22 15.57
CA ILE A 33 -23.25 10.59 15.66
C ILE A 33 -24.79 10.61 15.82
N ASN A 34 -25.47 9.55 15.44
CA ASN A 34 -26.93 9.44 15.52
C ASN A 34 -27.41 8.82 16.85
N TYR A 35 -26.50 8.49 17.78
CA TYR A 35 -26.77 7.81 19.04
C TYR A 35 -26.16 8.60 20.21
N GLU A 36 -26.77 9.73 20.56
CA GLU A 36 -26.28 10.63 21.61
C GLU A 36 -26.25 9.97 23.02
N GLU A 37 -27.08 8.94 23.23
CA GLU A 37 -27.08 8.12 24.45
C GLU A 37 -25.78 7.33 24.63
N ASN A 38 -25.09 6.96 23.55
CA ASN A 38 -23.74 6.40 23.62
C ASN A 38 -22.70 7.52 23.50
N LYS A 39 -22.54 8.27 24.57
CA LYS A 39 -21.73 9.49 24.61
C LYS A 39 -20.30 9.30 24.06
N GLU A 40 -19.65 8.19 24.42
CA GLU A 40 -18.26 7.95 24.02
C GLU A 40 -18.15 7.75 22.50
N LEU A 41 -19.01 6.92 21.92
CA LEU A 41 -19.02 6.68 20.48
C LEU A 41 -19.46 7.93 19.69
N TYR A 42 -20.48 8.65 20.22
CA TYR A 42 -20.93 9.92 19.67
C TYR A 42 -19.78 10.94 19.56
N ASP A 43 -19.01 11.12 20.64
CA ASP A 43 -17.88 12.05 20.64
C ASP A 43 -16.79 11.65 19.64
N LYS A 44 -16.51 10.35 19.47
CA LYS A 44 -15.55 9.87 18.46
C LYS A 44 -16.06 10.12 17.03
N ALA A 45 -17.32 9.83 16.76
CA ALA A 45 -17.95 10.15 15.47
C ALA A 45 -17.90 11.66 15.18
N LYS A 46 -18.19 12.49 16.18
CA LYS A 46 -18.14 13.96 16.10
C LYS A 46 -16.70 14.46 15.77
N ILE A 47 -15.68 13.92 16.45
CA ILE A 47 -14.27 14.25 16.18
C ILE A 47 -13.92 13.89 14.75
N PHE A 48 -14.28 12.70 14.28
CA PHE A 48 -13.98 12.21 12.94
C PHE A 48 -14.61 13.11 11.86
N LEU A 49 -15.91 13.37 11.96
CA LEU A 49 -16.64 14.18 10.99
C LEU A 49 -16.20 15.65 11.01
N ASN A 50 -15.97 16.22 12.18
CA ASN A 50 -15.48 17.60 12.30
C ASN A 50 -14.07 17.74 11.71
N HIS A 51 -13.20 16.75 11.82
CA HIS A 51 -11.90 16.78 11.15
C HIS A 51 -12.06 16.91 9.64
N ILE A 52 -12.87 16.05 9.03
CA ILE A 52 -13.12 16.08 7.58
C ILE A 52 -13.70 17.43 7.15
N LEU A 53 -14.67 17.93 7.88
CA LEU A 53 -15.28 19.21 7.58
C LEU A 53 -14.29 20.39 7.68
N LYS A 54 -13.46 20.43 8.72
CA LYS A 54 -12.49 21.52 8.98
C LYS A 54 -11.28 21.48 8.02
N GLU A 55 -10.89 20.29 7.56
CA GLU A 55 -9.88 20.16 6.50
C GLU A 55 -10.39 20.75 5.17
N TYR A 56 -11.69 20.61 4.91
CA TYR A 56 -12.32 21.20 3.71
C TYR A 56 -12.60 22.70 3.87
N ASP A 57 -13.23 23.12 4.97
CA ASP A 57 -13.52 24.51 5.32
C ASP A 57 -13.57 24.67 6.83
N LYS A 58 -12.66 25.48 7.38
CA LYS A 58 -12.52 25.69 8.83
C LYS A 58 -13.77 26.23 9.55
N LYS A 59 -14.76 26.75 8.79
CA LYS A 59 -16.01 27.27 9.33
C LYS A 59 -17.10 26.22 9.49
N LEU A 60 -16.91 25.02 8.94
CA LEU A 60 -17.90 23.96 8.99
C LEU A 60 -17.81 23.19 10.30
N GLU A 61 -18.97 22.85 10.86
CA GLU A 61 -19.11 22.03 12.06
C GLU A 61 -20.28 21.07 11.90
N ILE A 62 -20.13 19.85 12.43
CA ILE A 62 -21.11 18.76 12.25
C ILE A 62 -22.43 19.02 12.95
N ASP A 63 -22.46 19.83 14.00
CA ASP A 63 -23.65 20.07 14.83
C ASP A 63 -24.85 20.65 14.06
N VAL A 64 -24.59 21.33 12.96
CA VAL A 64 -25.62 21.90 12.08
C VAL A 64 -26.19 20.91 11.06
N TYR A 65 -25.73 19.67 11.05
CA TYR A 65 -26.12 18.67 10.08
C TYR A 65 -26.80 17.47 10.74
N SER A 66 -27.74 16.83 10.02
CA SER A 66 -28.13 15.44 10.25
C SER A 66 -27.33 14.54 9.31
N VAL A 67 -27.04 13.31 9.73
CA VAL A 67 -26.09 12.42 9.06
C VAL A 67 -26.81 11.18 8.56
N LYS A 68 -26.70 10.91 7.26
CA LYS A 68 -27.16 9.68 6.62
C LYS A 68 -25.98 8.97 5.97
N ILE A 69 -25.89 7.66 6.15
CA ILE A 69 -24.76 6.86 5.68
C ILE A 69 -25.26 5.82 4.69
N TYR A 70 -24.56 5.73 3.57
CA TYR A 70 -24.82 4.76 2.51
C TYR A 70 -23.53 3.98 2.22
N ARG A 71 -23.58 2.66 2.34
CA ARG A 71 -22.47 1.76 2.03
C ARG A 71 -22.66 1.17 0.64
N GLN A 72 -21.56 1.08 -0.14
CA GLN A 72 -21.55 0.54 -1.51
C GLN A 72 -22.62 1.21 -2.42
N TYR A 73 -22.71 2.54 -2.31
CA TYR A 73 -23.74 3.33 -3.00
C TYR A 73 -23.18 3.84 -4.33
N TYR A 74 -23.75 3.37 -5.45
CA TYR A 74 -23.24 3.68 -6.80
C TYR A 74 -21.75 3.37 -6.99
N HIS A 75 -21.28 2.27 -6.40
CA HIS A 75 -19.89 1.82 -6.39
C HIS A 75 -18.94 2.65 -5.50
N VAL A 76 -19.43 3.64 -4.79
CA VAL A 76 -18.69 4.36 -3.74
C VAL A 76 -18.66 3.48 -2.50
N ASP A 77 -17.50 3.27 -1.88
CA ASP A 77 -17.40 2.41 -0.71
C ASP A 77 -18.27 2.93 0.42
N ILE A 78 -18.11 4.21 0.78
CA ILE A 78 -18.97 4.87 1.77
C ILE A 78 -19.34 6.26 1.27
N PHE A 79 -20.63 6.55 1.24
CA PHE A 79 -21.17 7.89 0.97
C PHE A 79 -21.91 8.39 2.19
N VAL A 80 -21.50 9.55 2.73
CA VAL A 80 -22.16 10.20 3.87
C VAL A 80 -22.83 11.48 3.40
N LEU A 81 -24.14 11.57 3.56
CA LEU A 81 -24.91 12.76 3.29
C LEU A 81 -25.12 13.55 4.57
N LEU A 82 -24.63 14.77 4.59
CA LEU A 82 -24.85 15.77 5.64
C LEU A 82 -25.96 16.72 5.17
N GLU A 83 -27.14 16.58 5.76
CA GLU A 83 -28.27 17.44 5.48
C GLU A 83 -28.29 18.60 6.48
N ASN A 84 -28.15 19.83 6.00
CA ASN A 84 -28.13 21.00 6.86
C ASN A 84 -29.52 21.23 7.47
N LYS A 85 -29.58 21.33 8.80
CA LYS A 85 -30.83 21.47 9.58
C LYS A 85 -31.56 22.80 9.34
N TYR A 86 -30.85 23.81 8.84
CA TYR A 86 -31.34 25.20 8.79
C TYR A 86 -31.49 25.73 7.36
N ASN A 87 -30.87 25.11 6.40
CA ASN A 87 -30.86 25.57 5.01
C ASN A 87 -30.63 24.39 4.03
N LYS A 88 -30.50 24.67 2.73
CA LYS A 88 -30.28 23.66 1.69
C LYS A 88 -28.81 23.37 1.38
N ASN A 89 -27.87 23.87 2.18
CA ASN A 89 -26.44 23.67 1.95
C ASN A 89 -25.99 22.28 2.45
N ASN A 90 -26.43 21.26 1.76
CA ASN A 90 -26.04 19.88 2.04
C ASN A 90 -24.64 19.59 1.54
N ILE A 91 -23.97 18.66 2.19
CA ILE A 91 -22.61 18.20 1.86
C ILE A 91 -22.63 16.68 1.69
N GLY A 92 -21.99 16.19 0.64
CA GLY A 92 -21.71 14.76 0.48
C GLY A 92 -20.23 14.49 0.79
N ILE A 93 -19.97 13.48 1.61
CA ILE A 93 -18.62 12.98 1.85
C ILE A 93 -18.48 11.62 1.16
N ILE A 94 -17.54 11.52 0.24
CA ILE A 94 -17.16 10.28 -0.42
C ILE A 94 -15.92 9.75 0.30
N ILE A 95 -16.01 8.54 0.88
CA ILE A 95 -14.85 7.89 1.50
C ILE A 95 -14.48 6.69 0.65
N GLU A 96 -13.30 6.73 0.08
CA GLU A 96 -12.63 5.60 -0.56
C GLU A 96 -11.80 4.88 0.48
N ASP A 97 -12.13 3.62 0.71
CA ASP A 97 -11.46 2.75 1.66
C ASP A 97 -10.47 1.81 0.95
N LYS A 98 -9.23 1.81 1.39
CA LYS A 98 -8.19 0.91 0.87
C LYS A 98 -7.47 0.21 2.00
N LYS A 99 -7.20 -1.06 1.80
CA LYS A 99 -6.37 -1.82 2.73
C LYS A 99 -4.91 -1.86 2.25
N LEU A 100 -4.64 -2.58 1.20
CA LEU A 100 -3.28 -2.77 0.66
C LEU A 100 -3.08 -2.12 -0.70
N THR A 101 -4.10 -2.14 -1.54
CA THR A 101 -4.06 -1.52 -2.86
C THR A 101 -4.04 0.01 -2.73
N SER A 102 -3.61 0.69 -3.79
CA SER A 102 -3.71 2.14 -3.89
C SER A 102 -4.89 2.53 -4.77
N GLU A 103 -5.23 3.81 -4.80
CA GLU A 103 -6.21 4.32 -5.74
C GLU A 103 -5.75 4.04 -7.19
N HIS A 104 -6.65 3.56 -8.02
CA HIS A 104 -6.40 3.26 -9.43
C HIS A 104 -7.32 4.10 -10.33
N ASP A 105 -6.82 4.52 -11.49
CA ASP A 105 -7.60 5.04 -12.62
C ASP A 105 -8.54 6.21 -12.29
N ASN A 106 -8.13 7.16 -11.44
CA ASN A 106 -8.96 8.30 -11.03
C ASN A 106 -10.32 7.87 -10.41
N GLN A 107 -10.33 6.81 -9.63
CA GLN A 107 -11.52 6.21 -9.03
C GLN A 107 -12.35 7.25 -8.26
N ILE A 108 -11.70 8.08 -7.43
CA ILE A 108 -12.34 9.15 -6.66
C ILE A 108 -13.05 10.17 -7.59
N GLN A 109 -12.42 10.56 -8.69
CA GLN A 109 -13.04 11.48 -9.65
C GLN A 109 -14.26 10.86 -10.32
N THR A 110 -14.17 9.58 -10.68
CA THR A 110 -15.30 8.81 -11.22
C THR A 110 -16.48 8.76 -10.25
N TYR A 111 -16.20 8.64 -8.95
CA TYR A 111 -17.25 8.64 -7.92
C TYR A 111 -17.91 10.01 -7.76
N LYS A 112 -17.15 11.11 -7.77
CA LYS A 112 -17.72 12.47 -7.78
C LYS A 112 -18.72 12.64 -8.92
N GLU A 113 -18.32 12.25 -10.13
CA GLU A 113 -19.17 12.37 -11.32
C GLU A 113 -20.46 11.52 -11.20
N LYS A 114 -20.36 10.28 -10.74
CA LYS A 114 -21.53 9.40 -10.53
C LYS A 114 -22.50 9.96 -9.50
N ILE A 115 -22.02 10.45 -8.37
CA ILE A 115 -22.87 11.05 -7.33
C ILE A 115 -23.56 12.31 -7.86
N GLN A 116 -22.86 13.17 -8.59
CA GLN A 116 -23.43 14.40 -9.18
C GLN A 116 -24.45 14.15 -10.30
N GLN A 117 -24.45 12.97 -10.91
CA GLN A 117 -25.49 12.57 -11.87
C GLN A 117 -26.83 12.26 -11.20
N ILE A 118 -26.83 11.97 -9.91
CA ILE A 118 -28.06 11.69 -9.15
C ILE A 118 -28.81 13.00 -8.94
N LYS A 119 -30.07 13.08 -9.38
CA LYS A 119 -30.90 14.30 -9.38
C LYS A 119 -30.86 15.05 -8.04
N ASN A 120 -30.93 14.32 -6.92
CA ASN A 120 -30.98 14.90 -5.58
C ASN A 120 -29.60 15.37 -5.07
N PHE A 121 -28.51 15.01 -5.74
CA PHE A 121 -27.15 15.33 -5.33
C PHE A 121 -26.37 16.20 -6.35
N LYS A 122 -27.04 16.65 -7.41
CA LYS A 122 -26.43 17.41 -8.49
C LYS A 122 -25.73 18.69 -8.02
N GLU A 123 -26.27 19.35 -7.01
CA GLU A 123 -25.80 20.67 -6.54
C GLU A 123 -25.13 20.62 -5.16
N ILE A 124 -24.97 19.42 -4.57
CA ILE A 124 -24.31 19.31 -3.27
C ILE A 124 -22.80 19.49 -3.40
N LYS A 125 -22.18 20.08 -2.39
CA LYS A 125 -20.72 20.09 -2.28
C LYS A 125 -20.22 18.70 -1.94
N LEU A 126 -19.19 18.23 -2.65
CA LEU A 126 -18.59 16.93 -2.40
C LEU A 126 -17.20 17.10 -1.76
N ILE A 127 -17.01 16.42 -0.65
CA ILE A 127 -15.72 16.24 0.03
C ILE A 127 -15.24 14.83 -0.24
N THR A 128 -13.97 14.67 -0.58
CA THR A 128 -13.38 13.34 -0.81
C THR A 128 -12.38 13.01 0.26
N VAL A 129 -12.50 11.81 0.77
CA VAL A 129 -11.66 11.25 1.83
C VAL A 129 -11.07 9.94 1.33
N TYR A 130 -9.80 9.75 1.58
CA TYR A 130 -9.10 8.50 1.35
C TYR A 130 -8.64 7.95 2.69
N TYR A 131 -9.14 6.77 3.05
CA TYR A 131 -8.76 6.08 4.27
C TYR A 131 -7.88 4.88 3.95
N LYS A 132 -6.74 4.77 4.61
CA LYS A 132 -5.85 3.61 4.48
C LYS A 132 -5.04 3.42 5.77
N PRO A 133 -5.22 2.30 6.49
CA PRO A 133 -4.44 2.00 7.69
C PRO A 133 -3.01 1.55 7.40
N PHE A 134 -2.74 1.07 6.17
CA PHE A 134 -1.41 0.66 5.72
C PHE A 134 -0.68 1.77 4.96
N GLU A 135 0.59 1.54 4.65
CA GLU A 135 1.43 2.54 4.01
C GLU A 135 0.97 2.84 2.57
N GLU A 136 0.78 4.13 2.26
CA GLU A 136 0.54 4.59 0.90
C GLU A 136 1.87 4.89 0.20
N LEU A 137 2.07 4.27 -0.96
CA LEU A 137 3.28 4.42 -1.78
C LEU A 137 3.19 5.56 -2.79
N TYR A 138 1.96 6.00 -3.11
CA TYR A 138 1.71 7.00 -4.13
C TYR A 138 1.21 8.30 -3.54
N GLU A 139 1.43 9.39 -4.25
CA GLU A 139 0.85 10.68 -3.90
C GLU A 139 -0.63 10.73 -4.26
N LEU A 140 -1.45 11.15 -3.32
CA LEU A 140 -2.87 11.38 -3.56
C LEU A 140 -3.09 12.73 -4.26
N GLN A 141 -4.26 12.91 -4.87
CA GLN A 141 -4.68 14.19 -5.42
C GLN A 141 -4.77 15.24 -4.31
N LYS A 142 -4.45 16.51 -4.61
CA LYS A 142 -4.34 17.57 -3.61
C LYS A 142 -5.65 17.91 -2.88
N ASP A 143 -6.78 17.62 -3.51
CA ASP A 143 -8.13 17.91 -2.97
C ASP A 143 -8.72 16.72 -2.18
N VAL A 144 -7.95 15.66 -1.98
CA VAL A 144 -8.36 14.48 -1.24
C VAL A 144 -7.83 14.54 0.19
N ILE A 145 -8.73 14.49 1.17
CA ILE A 145 -8.37 14.45 2.59
C ILE A 145 -7.88 13.04 2.92
N LYS A 146 -6.63 12.95 3.35
CA LYS A 146 -6.04 11.67 3.77
C LYS A 146 -6.33 11.42 5.24
N ILE A 147 -6.87 10.26 5.54
CA ILE A 147 -6.97 9.71 6.89
C ILE A 147 -6.16 8.41 6.94
N ASP A 148 -5.21 8.34 7.85
CA ASP A 148 -4.32 7.19 8.00
C ASP A 148 -4.37 6.61 9.43
N ARG A 149 -3.60 5.56 9.63
CA ARG A 149 -3.48 4.86 10.92
C ARG A 149 -3.06 5.80 12.06
N GLU A 150 -2.09 6.69 11.80
CA GLU A 150 -1.59 7.61 12.81
C GLU A 150 -2.70 8.55 13.29
N TYR A 151 -3.46 9.13 12.35
CA TYR A 151 -4.61 9.96 12.68
C TYR A 151 -5.64 9.19 13.51
N MET A 152 -5.99 7.97 13.09
CA MET A 152 -7.00 7.16 13.78
C MET A 152 -6.57 6.81 15.21
N LEU A 153 -5.33 6.37 15.40
CA LEU A 153 -4.80 6.04 16.73
C LEU A 153 -4.73 7.27 17.64
N LYS A 154 -4.31 8.43 17.11
CA LYS A 154 -4.11 9.65 17.89
C LYS A 154 -5.40 10.34 18.26
N ASN A 155 -6.41 10.34 17.40
CA ASN A 155 -7.60 11.18 17.56
C ASN A 155 -8.88 10.38 17.85
N ILE A 156 -9.00 9.18 17.28
CA ILE A 156 -10.20 8.36 17.42
C ILE A 156 -9.98 7.28 18.49
N PHE A 157 -9.00 6.42 18.30
CA PHE A 157 -8.71 5.27 19.16
C PHE A 157 -7.72 5.59 20.29
N ASN A 158 -7.72 6.83 20.80
CA ASN A 158 -6.78 7.34 21.81
C ASN A 158 -7.22 7.12 23.26
N SER A 159 -8.39 6.53 23.49
CA SER A 159 -8.96 6.23 24.81
C SER A 159 -9.43 4.78 24.87
N CYS A 160 -9.85 4.35 26.05
CA CYS A 160 -10.59 3.10 26.22
C CYS A 160 -12.07 3.45 26.30
N ILE A 161 -12.89 2.81 25.50
CA ILE A 161 -14.34 2.84 25.61
C ILE A 161 -14.86 1.42 25.81
N ASP A 162 -15.96 1.25 26.52
CA ASP A 162 -16.56 -0.06 26.77
C ASP A 162 -17.31 -0.55 25.53
N ASN A 163 -16.55 -0.89 24.50
CA ASN A 163 -17.05 -1.43 23.24
C ASN A 163 -16.04 -2.35 22.58
N GLN A 164 -16.40 -3.61 22.39
CA GLN A 164 -15.52 -4.64 21.87
C GLN A 164 -15.04 -4.33 20.43
N ILE A 165 -15.91 -3.85 19.55
CA ILE A 165 -15.54 -3.52 18.16
C ILE A 165 -14.50 -2.40 18.13
N TYR A 166 -14.66 -1.40 19.00
CA TYR A 166 -13.70 -0.30 19.11
C TYR A 166 -12.35 -0.80 19.62
N THR A 167 -12.36 -1.64 20.66
CA THR A 167 -11.15 -2.21 21.25
C THR A 167 -10.42 -3.10 20.26
N ASP A 168 -11.11 -3.99 19.57
CA ASP A 168 -10.55 -4.91 18.58
C ASP A 168 -9.88 -4.14 17.43
N TYR A 169 -10.53 -3.07 16.93
CA TYR A 169 -9.95 -2.30 15.84
C TYR A 169 -8.77 -1.44 16.30
N LYS A 170 -8.84 -0.89 17.50
CA LYS A 170 -7.69 -0.20 18.12
C LYS A 170 -6.49 -1.12 18.20
N GLU A 171 -6.64 -2.32 18.75
CA GLU A 171 -5.59 -3.33 18.85
C GLU A 171 -5.03 -3.71 17.47
N TYR A 172 -5.89 -3.91 16.48
CA TYR A 172 -5.47 -4.16 15.10
C TYR A 172 -4.60 -3.04 14.53
N LEU A 173 -4.98 -1.77 14.73
CA LEU A 173 -4.17 -0.63 14.29
C LEU A 173 -2.85 -0.51 15.07
N GLU A 174 -2.86 -0.79 16.37
CA GLU A 174 -1.66 -0.79 17.22
C GLU A 174 -0.67 -1.88 16.81
N GLU A 175 -1.15 -3.06 16.40
CA GLU A 175 -0.30 -4.13 15.86
C GLU A 175 0.37 -3.73 14.54
N ILE A 176 -0.38 -3.08 13.63
CA ILE A 176 0.20 -2.55 12.37
C ILE A 176 1.25 -1.49 12.70
N GLU A 177 0.97 -0.59 13.64
CA GLU A 177 1.89 0.47 14.05
C GLU A 177 3.15 -0.09 14.70
N PHE A 178 3.01 -1.08 15.57
CA PHE A 178 4.12 -1.79 16.16
C PHE A 178 5.00 -2.45 15.09
N LEU A 179 4.38 -3.17 14.16
CA LEU A 179 5.09 -3.83 13.06
C LEU A 179 5.84 -2.80 12.20
N TYR A 180 5.19 -1.69 11.84
CA TYR A 180 5.82 -0.63 11.05
C TYR A 180 7.06 -0.04 11.74
N LYS A 181 6.97 0.21 13.04
CA LYS A 181 8.11 0.73 13.83
C LYS A 181 9.27 -0.25 13.93
N HIS A 182 8.98 -1.55 13.96
CA HIS A 182 9.97 -2.59 14.22
C HIS A 182 10.37 -3.41 12.97
N ILE A 183 9.81 -3.12 11.80
CA ILE A 183 10.05 -3.89 10.56
C ILE A 183 11.55 -4.01 10.21
N GLU A 184 12.36 -3.03 10.60
CA GLU A 184 13.80 -3.03 10.36
C GLU A 184 14.58 -4.06 11.19
N SER A 185 14.03 -4.50 12.31
CA SER A 185 14.62 -5.51 13.20
C SER A 185 14.11 -6.93 12.93
N VAL A 186 13.04 -7.05 12.14
CA VAL A 186 12.40 -8.33 11.80
C VAL A 186 13.10 -8.96 10.61
N SER A 187 13.33 -10.29 10.64
CA SER A 187 13.94 -11.02 9.53
C SER A 187 13.00 -11.19 8.35
N ILE A 188 13.56 -11.43 7.15
CA ILE A 188 12.74 -11.63 5.94
C ILE A 188 11.80 -12.83 6.07
N SER A 189 12.21 -13.89 6.75
CA SER A 189 11.38 -15.08 7.00
C SER A 189 10.19 -14.80 7.92
N GLU A 190 10.30 -13.84 8.82
CA GLU A 190 9.22 -13.48 9.75
C GLU A 190 8.17 -12.57 9.09
N TRP A 191 8.57 -11.70 8.15
CA TRP A 191 7.62 -10.79 7.49
C TRP A 191 7.15 -11.26 6.11
N SER A 192 7.81 -12.24 5.49
CA SER A 192 7.53 -12.67 4.11
C SER A 192 6.09 -13.15 3.87
N ASN A 193 5.44 -13.69 4.89
CA ASN A 193 4.05 -14.15 4.82
C ASN A 193 3.02 -13.03 5.09
N LYS A 194 3.47 -11.80 5.39
CA LYS A 194 2.64 -10.64 5.70
C LYS A 194 2.74 -9.64 4.56
N LYS A 195 1.71 -9.56 3.73
CA LYS A 195 1.67 -8.64 2.58
C LYS A 195 1.94 -7.18 2.97
N GLU A 196 1.47 -6.80 4.13
CA GLU A 196 1.63 -5.48 4.74
C GLU A 196 3.11 -5.08 4.86
N CYS A 197 3.96 -6.04 5.19
CA CYS A 197 5.40 -5.78 5.37
C CYS A 197 6.08 -5.36 4.08
N PHE A 198 5.63 -5.87 2.94
CA PHE A 198 6.16 -5.44 1.63
C PHE A 198 5.92 -3.94 1.39
N TYR A 199 4.73 -3.44 1.75
CA TYR A 199 4.42 -2.00 1.64
C TYR A 199 5.26 -1.18 2.63
N MET A 200 5.46 -1.66 3.84
CA MET A 200 6.28 -1.00 4.86
C MET A 200 7.74 -0.91 4.42
N ILE A 201 8.32 -2.00 3.90
CA ILE A 201 9.69 -2.05 3.39
C ILE A 201 9.85 -1.08 2.20
N ALA A 202 8.93 -1.15 1.22
CA ALA A 202 8.96 -0.27 0.06
C ALA A 202 8.87 1.20 0.46
N LYS A 203 7.95 1.54 1.38
CA LYS A 203 7.79 2.91 1.88
C LYS A 203 9.05 3.44 2.57
N LYS A 204 9.63 2.66 3.48
CA LYS A 204 10.87 3.04 4.18
C LYS A 204 12.03 3.24 3.21
N TYR A 205 12.17 2.35 2.24
CA TYR A 205 13.21 2.45 1.22
C TYR A 205 13.04 3.71 0.36
N ASN A 206 11.86 3.95 -0.19
CA ASN A 206 11.58 5.10 -1.03
C ASN A 206 11.83 6.42 -0.29
N HIS A 207 11.37 6.50 0.98
CA HIS A 207 11.60 7.67 1.83
C HIS A 207 13.08 7.91 2.11
N SER A 208 13.86 6.86 2.39
CA SER A 208 15.29 6.96 2.70
C SER A 208 16.13 7.44 1.51
N LYS A 209 15.72 7.12 0.28
CA LYS A 209 16.50 7.37 -0.94
C LYS A 209 16.13 8.65 -1.67
N LYS A 210 15.01 9.32 -1.35
CA LYS A 210 14.48 10.51 -2.06
C LYS A 210 14.48 10.33 -3.58
N ARG A 211 14.03 9.15 -4.05
CA ARG A 211 14.13 8.74 -5.45
C ARG A 211 13.05 9.35 -6.33
N ASN A 212 13.29 9.29 -7.64
CA ASN A 212 12.27 9.57 -8.65
C ASN A 212 11.19 8.48 -8.62
N LYS A 213 9.93 8.83 -8.96
CA LYS A 213 8.80 7.88 -9.06
C LYS A 213 9.08 6.63 -9.89
N MET A 214 9.97 6.71 -10.90
CA MET A 214 10.34 5.57 -11.76
C MET A 214 11.35 4.60 -11.13
N GLU A 215 12.04 5.03 -10.07
CA GLU A 215 13.03 4.22 -9.35
C GLU A 215 12.47 3.74 -8.01
N ASP A 216 11.28 4.17 -7.63
CA ASP A 216 10.64 3.81 -6.38
C ASP A 216 10.25 2.33 -6.36
N MET A 217 10.40 1.73 -5.20
CA MET A 217 9.86 0.40 -4.95
C MET A 217 8.33 0.44 -4.98
N THR A 218 7.75 -0.47 -5.74
CA THR A 218 6.31 -0.70 -5.82
C THR A 218 5.99 -2.11 -5.36
N VAL A 219 4.77 -2.31 -4.86
CA VAL A 219 4.32 -3.64 -4.43
C VAL A 219 3.35 -4.19 -5.47
N THR A 220 3.71 -5.34 -6.04
CA THR A 220 2.95 -6.02 -7.07
C THR A 220 2.41 -7.35 -6.55
N GLN A 221 1.14 -7.63 -6.82
CA GLN A 221 0.52 -8.90 -6.47
C GLN A 221 0.17 -9.68 -7.74
N VAL A 222 0.71 -10.89 -7.87
CA VAL A 222 0.46 -11.77 -9.02
C VAL A 222 0.11 -13.17 -8.52
N ARG A 223 -1.10 -13.64 -8.84
CA ARG A 223 -1.57 -15.00 -8.51
C ARG A 223 -1.37 -15.40 -7.03
N GLY A 224 -1.62 -14.47 -6.13
CA GLY A 224 -1.50 -14.68 -4.68
C GLY A 224 -0.11 -14.45 -4.09
N SER A 225 0.93 -14.30 -4.92
CA SER A 225 2.27 -13.93 -4.47
C SER A 225 2.45 -12.41 -4.48
N THR A 226 3.18 -11.90 -3.49
CA THR A 226 3.50 -10.48 -3.36
C THR A 226 4.98 -10.26 -3.65
N PHE A 227 5.30 -9.24 -4.42
CA PHE A 227 6.64 -8.86 -4.81
C PHE A 227 6.86 -7.38 -4.54
N ILE A 228 8.11 -6.99 -4.28
CA ILE A 228 8.55 -5.60 -4.39
C ILE A 228 9.31 -5.48 -5.70
N ASP A 229 8.79 -4.68 -6.61
CA ASP A 229 9.44 -4.39 -7.89
C ASP A 229 9.93 -2.96 -7.88
N TRP A 230 11.13 -2.72 -8.46
CA TRP A 230 11.62 -1.36 -8.71
C TRP A 230 12.27 -1.28 -10.07
N TYR A 231 11.96 -0.22 -10.76
CA TYR A 231 12.36 -0.01 -12.14
C TYR A 231 13.56 0.90 -12.21
N ARG A 232 14.48 0.55 -13.09
CA ARG A 232 15.56 1.44 -13.46
C ARG A 232 15.27 2.09 -14.79
N LYS A 233 15.65 3.37 -14.87
CA LYS A 233 15.45 4.19 -16.06
C LYS A 233 16.10 3.57 -17.29
N ASN A 234 15.47 3.83 -18.41
CA ASN A 234 15.74 3.68 -19.83
C ASN A 234 17.14 4.14 -20.34
N ASN A 235 18.17 4.20 -19.52
CA ASN A 235 19.55 4.46 -19.94
C ASN A 235 20.30 3.14 -20.18
N ILE A 236 19.62 2.17 -20.76
CA ILE A 236 20.25 0.95 -21.26
C ILE A 236 21.18 1.35 -22.38
N SER A 237 22.43 0.90 -22.34
CA SER A 237 23.41 1.17 -23.40
C SER A 237 22.88 0.77 -24.78
N ASN A 238 23.34 1.42 -25.85
CA ASN A 238 22.85 1.15 -27.19
C ASN A 238 22.99 -0.32 -27.59
N SER A 239 23.97 -1.03 -27.03
CA SER A 239 24.17 -2.47 -27.25
C SER A 239 23.08 -3.35 -26.63
N LEU A 240 22.49 -2.92 -25.51
CA LEU A 240 21.41 -3.64 -24.81
C LEU A 240 20.02 -3.12 -25.17
N LYS A 241 19.87 -1.85 -25.59
CA LYS A 241 18.57 -1.29 -26.07
C LYS A 241 17.95 -2.08 -27.22
N SER A 242 18.78 -2.69 -28.06
CA SER A 242 18.30 -3.59 -29.11
C SER A 242 17.76 -4.93 -28.59
N LYS A 243 17.94 -5.22 -27.29
CA LYS A 243 17.66 -6.51 -26.66
C LYS A 243 16.57 -6.42 -25.59
N PHE A 244 16.55 -5.33 -24.81
CA PHE A 244 15.60 -5.10 -23.73
C PHE A 244 15.06 -3.68 -23.80
N ASP A 245 13.76 -3.55 -23.60
CA ASP A 245 13.12 -2.25 -23.42
C ASP A 245 13.32 -1.72 -21.98
N GLU A 246 13.47 -2.65 -21.04
CA GLU A 246 13.55 -2.34 -19.61
C GLU A 246 14.27 -3.46 -18.84
N ILE A 247 15.11 -3.08 -17.87
CA ILE A 247 15.65 -3.98 -16.84
C ILE A 247 15.14 -3.50 -15.50
N TYR A 248 14.61 -4.41 -14.68
CA TYR A 248 14.11 -4.12 -13.35
C TYR A 248 14.46 -5.21 -12.35
N LEU A 249 14.40 -4.84 -11.08
CA LEU A 249 14.66 -5.72 -9.95
C LEU A 249 13.35 -6.09 -9.27
N SER A 250 13.29 -7.32 -8.76
CA SER A 250 12.12 -7.83 -8.06
C SER A 250 12.56 -8.63 -6.84
N LEU A 251 12.15 -8.18 -5.65
CA LEU A 251 12.31 -8.96 -4.41
C LEU A 251 11.13 -9.92 -4.29
N ASN A 252 11.45 -11.20 -4.23
CA ASN A 252 10.53 -12.28 -3.92
C ASN A 252 10.84 -12.80 -2.52
N ALA A 253 9.85 -12.79 -1.65
CA ALA A 253 9.93 -13.34 -0.29
C ALA A 253 8.62 -14.06 0.02
N ASN A 254 8.30 -15.09 -0.77
CA ASN A 254 7.08 -15.86 -0.62
C ASN A 254 7.42 -17.30 -0.25
N TYR A 255 6.73 -17.82 0.74
CA TYR A 255 6.97 -19.16 1.30
C TYR A 255 8.44 -19.31 1.70
N ASP A 256 9.12 -20.35 1.23
CA ASP A 256 10.53 -20.62 1.54
C ASP A 256 11.51 -20.08 0.48
N SER A 257 11.05 -19.12 -0.37
CA SER A 257 11.87 -18.54 -1.43
C SER A 257 12.17 -17.07 -1.11
N TYR A 258 13.42 -16.79 -0.76
CA TYR A 258 13.93 -15.46 -0.45
C TYR A 258 14.99 -15.09 -1.49
N GLU A 259 14.63 -14.22 -2.43
CA GLU A 259 15.51 -13.95 -3.56
C GLU A 259 15.27 -12.59 -4.19
N ILE A 260 16.32 -11.98 -4.71
CA ILE A 260 16.22 -10.86 -5.64
C ILE A 260 16.39 -11.38 -7.06
N ARG A 261 15.46 -11.02 -7.93
CA ARG A 261 15.45 -11.37 -9.34
C ARG A 261 15.81 -10.17 -10.19
N VAL A 262 16.80 -10.32 -11.05
CA VAL A 262 17.04 -9.37 -12.13
C VAL A 262 16.19 -9.80 -13.31
N ARG A 263 15.33 -8.91 -13.79
CA ARG A 263 14.37 -9.19 -14.86
C ARG A 263 14.61 -8.23 -16.03
N GLY A 264 14.42 -8.74 -17.25
CA GLY A 264 14.36 -7.95 -18.46
C GLY A 264 12.98 -8.02 -19.10
N LYS A 265 12.49 -6.91 -19.65
CA LYS A 265 11.29 -6.86 -20.49
C LYS A 265 11.70 -6.61 -21.93
N THR A 266 11.20 -7.40 -22.87
CA THR A 266 11.52 -7.25 -24.29
C THR A 266 10.26 -7.31 -25.14
N GLY A 267 10.13 -6.36 -26.06
CA GLY A 267 9.10 -6.37 -27.11
C GLY A 267 9.45 -7.26 -28.32
N ILE A 268 10.70 -7.75 -28.40
CA ILE A 268 11.23 -8.48 -29.55
C ILE A 268 11.34 -9.97 -29.25
N LYS A 269 11.30 -10.82 -30.27
CA LYS A 269 11.49 -12.26 -30.14
C LYS A 269 12.89 -12.56 -29.61
N TYR A 270 12.96 -13.13 -28.43
CA TYR A 270 14.15 -13.30 -27.62
C TYR A 270 15.18 -14.30 -28.21
N ASN A 271 16.47 -13.95 -28.15
CA ASN A 271 17.56 -14.85 -28.51
C ASN A 271 18.31 -15.34 -27.26
N ASN A 272 18.39 -16.66 -27.09
CA ASN A 272 19.03 -17.30 -25.93
C ASN A 272 20.51 -16.91 -25.74
N SER A 273 21.27 -16.66 -26.81
CA SER A 273 22.69 -16.30 -26.72
C SER A 273 22.94 -15.01 -25.92
N VAL A 274 22.07 -14.03 -26.10
CA VAL A 274 22.14 -12.75 -25.40
C VAL A 274 21.89 -12.87 -23.90
N ARG A 275 20.98 -13.75 -23.54
CA ARG A 275 20.70 -14.03 -22.14
C ARG A 275 21.92 -14.67 -21.47
N ASP A 276 22.52 -15.65 -22.13
CA ASP A 276 23.63 -16.40 -21.57
C ASP A 276 24.85 -15.49 -21.32
N ASP A 277 25.07 -14.50 -22.19
CA ASP A 277 26.12 -13.48 -22.00
C ASP A 277 25.83 -12.60 -20.78
N ILE A 278 24.62 -12.08 -20.64
CA ILE A 278 24.22 -11.24 -19.51
C ILE A 278 24.24 -12.05 -18.20
N GLU A 279 23.73 -13.29 -18.23
CA GLU A 279 23.72 -14.17 -17.07
C GLU A 279 25.14 -14.49 -16.60
N THR A 280 26.06 -14.77 -17.52
CA THR A 280 27.48 -15.03 -17.22
C THR A 280 28.12 -13.82 -16.57
N ARG A 281 27.93 -12.65 -17.14
CA ARG A 281 28.48 -11.40 -16.62
C ARG A 281 27.91 -10.99 -15.27
N LEU A 282 26.58 -11.15 -15.07
CA LEU A 282 25.96 -10.94 -13.76
C LEU A 282 26.52 -11.87 -12.70
N LYS A 283 26.78 -13.14 -13.03
CA LYS A 283 27.40 -14.10 -12.10
C LYS A 283 28.82 -13.68 -11.71
N GLU A 284 29.64 -13.24 -12.66
CA GLU A 284 30.99 -12.78 -12.40
C GLU A 284 30.98 -11.58 -11.44
N ILE A 285 30.19 -10.55 -11.73
CA ILE A 285 30.09 -9.35 -10.90
C ILE A 285 29.46 -9.67 -9.53
N CYS A 286 28.46 -10.55 -9.46
CA CYS A 286 27.89 -10.99 -8.20
C CYS A 286 28.93 -11.72 -7.33
N LYS A 287 29.74 -12.60 -7.94
CA LYS A 287 30.84 -13.30 -7.25
C LYS A 287 31.90 -12.35 -6.70
N GLU A 288 32.29 -11.33 -7.47
CA GLU A 288 33.22 -10.27 -7.03
C GLU A 288 32.68 -9.47 -5.85
N ASN A 289 31.34 -9.37 -5.72
CA ASN A 289 30.65 -8.67 -4.63
C ASN A 289 30.17 -9.61 -3.49
N ASN A 290 30.61 -10.86 -3.45
CA ASN A 290 30.22 -11.87 -2.46
C ASN A 290 28.71 -12.13 -2.41
N LEU A 291 28.02 -12.11 -3.55
CA LEU A 291 26.61 -12.41 -3.69
C LEU A 291 26.43 -13.84 -4.23
N ASN A 292 25.65 -14.65 -3.53
CA ASN A 292 25.30 -16.00 -3.99
C ASN A 292 24.30 -15.94 -5.15
N THR A 293 24.68 -16.50 -6.30
CA THR A 293 23.80 -16.60 -7.45
C THR A 293 23.44 -18.04 -7.73
N SER A 294 22.18 -18.33 -7.94
CA SER A 294 21.72 -19.62 -8.44
C SER A 294 21.26 -19.52 -9.89
N ASN A 295 21.41 -20.65 -10.61
CA ASN A 295 20.99 -20.74 -12.00
C ASN A 295 19.46 -20.82 -12.10
N PHE A 296 18.88 -19.88 -12.83
CA PHE A 296 17.48 -19.97 -13.20
C PHE A 296 17.34 -20.26 -14.71
N ARG A 297 16.97 -21.51 -15.04
CA ARG A 297 16.64 -21.86 -16.44
C ARG A 297 15.13 -21.70 -16.66
N HIS A 298 14.72 -20.66 -17.35
CA HIS A 298 13.36 -20.55 -17.85
C HIS A 298 13.27 -21.15 -19.25
N LYS A 299 12.31 -22.08 -19.46
CA LYS A 299 11.99 -22.59 -20.80
C LYS A 299 11.36 -21.45 -21.61
N SER A 300 11.98 -21.09 -22.73
CA SER A 300 11.53 -20.19 -23.81
C SER A 300 10.58 -19.04 -23.42
N ALA A 301 11.09 -17.82 -23.39
CA ALA A 301 10.25 -16.63 -23.26
C ALA A 301 9.55 -16.32 -24.57
N LYS A 302 8.23 -16.09 -24.51
CA LYS A 302 7.45 -15.54 -25.62
C LYS A 302 7.70 -14.02 -25.69
N SER A 303 7.58 -13.42 -26.88
CA SER A 303 7.68 -11.98 -27.08
C SER A 303 6.74 -11.21 -26.13
N GLY A 304 7.20 -10.12 -25.52
CA GLY A 304 6.44 -9.33 -24.55
C GLY A 304 6.43 -9.89 -23.12
N SER A 305 7.17 -10.97 -22.82
CA SER A 305 7.23 -11.55 -21.50
C SER A 305 8.45 -11.04 -20.70
N ASN A 306 8.28 -10.97 -19.39
CA ASN A 306 9.38 -10.72 -18.47
C ASN A 306 10.33 -11.90 -18.43
N ILE A 307 11.62 -11.63 -18.62
CA ILE A 307 12.69 -12.62 -18.67
C ILE A 307 13.49 -12.55 -17.39
N PHE A 308 13.81 -13.69 -16.80
CA PHE A 308 14.72 -13.76 -15.68
C PHE A 308 16.17 -13.78 -16.20
N LEU A 309 16.97 -12.82 -15.76
CA LEU A 309 18.38 -12.70 -16.12
C LEU A 309 19.30 -13.28 -15.04
N ALA A 310 18.99 -13.04 -13.78
CA ALA A 310 19.70 -13.62 -12.64
C ALA A 310 18.80 -13.74 -11.43
N LYS A 311 19.18 -14.63 -10.52
CA LYS A 311 18.58 -14.85 -9.22
C LYS A 311 19.65 -14.80 -8.15
N ILE A 312 19.45 -13.97 -7.15
CA ILE A 312 20.35 -13.82 -6.00
C ILE A 312 19.59 -14.33 -4.78
N GLU A 313 20.10 -15.38 -4.17
CA GLU A 313 19.48 -15.98 -2.98
C GLU A 313 19.79 -15.14 -1.75
N LEU A 314 18.79 -14.99 -0.88
CA LEU A 314 18.89 -14.27 0.38
C LEU A 314 18.82 -15.25 1.54
N CYS A 315 19.55 -14.95 2.61
CA CYS A 315 19.42 -15.68 3.87
C CYS A 315 18.07 -15.35 4.50
N PRO A 316 17.32 -16.37 4.99
CA PRO A 316 16.02 -16.17 5.66
C PRO A 316 16.08 -15.24 6.87
N GLU A 317 17.21 -15.19 7.56
CA GLU A 317 17.44 -14.38 8.76
C GLU A 317 17.85 -12.95 8.46
N ILE A 318 18.01 -12.57 7.18
CA ILE A 318 18.43 -11.22 6.78
C ILE A 318 17.43 -10.18 7.27
N LYS A 319 17.96 -9.08 7.83
CA LYS A 319 17.17 -7.95 8.31
C LYS A 319 17.19 -6.80 7.31
N TYR A 320 16.33 -5.80 7.53
CA TYR A 320 16.16 -4.66 6.63
C TYR A 320 17.48 -4.00 6.22
N LYS A 321 18.37 -3.69 7.17
CA LYS A 321 19.62 -3.00 6.88
C LYS A 321 20.50 -3.80 5.93
N GLU A 322 20.70 -5.08 6.20
CA GLU A 322 21.49 -6.00 5.36
C GLU A 322 20.84 -6.20 4.00
N LEU A 323 19.50 -6.31 3.96
CA LEU A 323 18.73 -6.39 2.72
C LEU A 323 18.99 -5.15 1.84
N ILE A 324 18.96 -3.96 2.42
CA ILE A 324 19.21 -2.71 1.68
C ILE A 324 20.66 -2.64 1.17
N GLU A 325 21.65 -3.08 1.94
CA GLU A 325 23.05 -3.15 1.50
C GLU A 325 23.22 -4.10 0.30
N ILE A 326 22.51 -5.24 0.30
CA ILE A 326 22.50 -6.16 -0.84
C ILE A 326 21.81 -5.54 -2.05
N ILE A 327 20.66 -4.90 -1.86
CA ILE A 327 19.96 -4.19 -2.93
C ILE A 327 20.86 -3.15 -3.59
N GLU A 328 21.57 -2.34 -2.80
CA GLU A 328 22.48 -1.31 -3.32
C GLU A 328 23.66 -1.90 -4.12
N LYS A 329 24.18 -3.05 -3.68
CA LYS A 329 25.22 -3.76 -4.43
C LYS A 329 24.69 -4.27 -5.78
N ILE A 330 23.50 -4.85 -5.79
CA ILE A 330 22.85 -5.36 -7.01
C ILE A 330 22.54 -4.20 -7.96
N GLU A 331 22.08 -3.08 -7.44
CA GLU A 331 21.82 -1.88 -8.24
C GLU A 331 23.10 -1.41 -8.95
N LYS A 332 24.25 -1.36 -8.24
CA LYS A 332 25.54 -1.01 -8.84
C LYS A 332 25.94 -2.01 -9.93
N VAL A 333 25.73 -3.30 -9.68
CA VAL A 333 25.99 -4.36 -10.67
C VAL A 333 25.16 -4.15 -11.94
N VAL A 334 23.87 -3.86 -11.77
CA VAL A 334 22.98 -3.58 -12.91
C VAL A 334 23.39 -2.28 -13.62
N ASP A 335 23.84 -1.24 -12.90
CA ASP A 335 24.36 0.00 -13.51
C ASP A 335 25.57 -0.26 -14.41
N ILE A 336 26.51 -1.10 -13.97
CA ILE A 336 27.68 -1.48 -14.76
C ILE A 336 27.25 -2.17 -16.06
N ILE A 337 26.29 -3.11 -15.97
CA ILE A 337 25.82 -3.88 -17.14
C ILE A 337 25.00 -2.99 -18.09
N VAL A 338 24.22 -2.06 -17.56
CA VAL A 338 23.36 -1.16 -18.36
C VAL A 338 24.17 0.00 -18.96
N GLY A 339 25.26 0.42 -18.29
CA GLY A 339 26.10 1.54 -18.70
C GLY A 339 27.13 1.20 -19.79
N GLU A 340 27.39 -0.07 -20.01
CA GLU A 340 28.25 -0.59 -21.05
C GLU A 340 27.48 -0.99 -22.32
#